data_92bc6e2295dd61ccab26676576d6f22c
#
_entry.id   92bc6e2295dd61ccab26676576d6f22c
#
_cell.length_a   1.000
_cell.length_b   1.000
_cell.length_c   1.000
_cell.angle_alpha   90.00
_cell.angle_beta   90.00
_cell.angle_gamma   90.00
#
_symmetry.space_group_name_H-M   'P 1'
#
loop_
_entity.id
_entity.type
_entity.pdbx_description
1 polymer ?
#
loop_
_entity_poly.entity_id
_entity_poly.type
_entity_poly.pdbx_seq_one_letter_code
_entity_poly.pdbx_strand_id
1 'polypeptide(L)'
;MNPLIMPASTAITLALIFYTIGVFGERRAGTLKKTHLALFWFGLICDTTGTTIMTAIARSSTAAVSPLHAITGLLAIILMLFHALWATFVTVRGSEQSRRGFHKLSICVWLIWLIPYCAGLFIGIPVFHFGDAAVLALSVCIPALIGIVLFTRERKHACC
;
A
#
# COMPACT_ATOMS: atom_id res chain seq x y z
N MET A 1 16.42 -1.40 22.03
CA MET A 1 15.72 -1.35 20.72
C MET A 1 16.25 -2.48 19.85
N ASN A 2 15.36 -3.26 19.21
CA ASN A 2 15.79 -4.33 18.31
C ASN A 2 16.43 -3.69 17.04
N PRO A 3 17.67 -4.06 16.67
CA PRO A 3 18.39 -3.45 15.53
C PRO A 3 17.69 -3.68 14.18
N LEU A 4 16.79 -4.66 14.09
CA LEU A 4 16.05 -4.99 12.88
C LEU A 4 14.84 -4.07 12.63
N ILE A 5 14.44 -3.22 13.59
CA ILE A 5 13.31 -2.30 13.41
C ILE A 5 13.60 -1.27 12.31
N MET A 6 14.80 -0.70 12.29
CA MET A 6 15.18 0.29 11.28
C MET A 6 15.14 -0.28 9.84
N PRO A 7 15.82 -1.38 9.53
CA PRO A 7 15.75 -1.96 8.18
C PRO A 7 14.34 -2.38 7.78
N ALA A 8 13.53 -2.91 8.70
CA ALA A 8 12.14 -3.25 8.43
C ALA A 8 11.29 -2.02 8.08
N SER A 9 11.38 -0.96 8.89
CA SER A 9 10.66 0.29 8.64
C SER A 9 11.11 0.97 7.35
N THR A 10 12.41 0.93 7.04
CA THR A 10 12.95 1.45 5.78
C THR A 10 12.40 0.69 4.59
N ALA A 11 12.34 -0.65 4.65
CA ALA A 11 11.78 -1.47 3.58
C ALA A 11 10.30 -1.15 3.33
N ILE A 12 9.47 -1.05 4.38
CA ILE A 12 8.05 -0.69 4.25
C ILE A 12 7.88 0.73 3.71
N THR A 13 8.74 1.68 4.11
CA THR A 13 8.71 3.06 3.58
C THR A 13 9.10 3.08 2.09
N LEU A 14 10.08 2.30 1.67
CA LEU A 14 10.43 2.13 0.25
C LEU A 14 9.27 1.53 -0.54
N ALA A 15 8.53 0.57 0.02
CA ALA A 15 7.34 0.03 -0.60
C ALA A 15 6.29 1.14 -0.85
N LEU A 16 6.02 2.01 0.14
CA LEU A 16 5.13 3.16 -0.03
C LEU A 16 5.59 4.07 -1.18
N ILE A 17 6.88 4.37 -1.26
CA ILE A 17 7.43 5.22 -2.31
C ILE A 17 7.23 4.58 -3.68
N PHE A 18 7.62 3.31 -3.86
CA PHE A 18 7.49 2.60 -5.13
C PHE A 18 6.04 2.48 -5.57
N TYR A 19 5.12 2.09 -4.68
CA TYR A 19 3.70 1.99 -4.99
C TYR A 19 3.11 3.35 -5.35
N THR A 20 3.44 4.40 -4.61
CA THR A 20 2.94 5.75 -4.87
C THR A 20 3.43 6.27 -6.23
N ILE A 21 4.73 6.13 -6.53
CA ILE A 21 5.27 6.54 -7.83
C ILE A 21 4.66 5.70 -8.95
N GLY A 22 4.49 4.39 -8.76
CA GLY A 22 3.87 3.49 -9.73
C GLY A 22 2.42 3.89 -10.06
N VAL A 23 1.57 4.05 -9.04
CA VAL A 23 0.14 4.37 -9.18
C VAL A 23 -0.07 5.76 -9.79
N PHE A 24 0.60 6.79 -9.26
CA PHE A 24 0.41 8.16 -9.78
C PHE A 24 1.16 8.38 -11.10
N GLY A 25 2.26 7.67 -11.35
CA GLY A 25 2.96 7.65 -12.63
C GLY A 25 2.07 7.06 -13.73
N GLU A 26 1.41 5.92 -13.46
CA GLU A 26 0.45 5.30 -14.36
C GLU A 26 -0.72 6.24 -14.66
N ARG A 27 -1.31 6.85 -13.63
CA ARG A 27 -2.41 7.81 -13.76
C ARG A 27 -2.03 9.00 -14.65
N ARG A 28 -0.82 9.57 -14.48
CA ARG A 28 -0.32 10.69 -15.30
C ARG A 28 -0.03 10.25 -16.73
N ALA A 29 0.45 9.05 -16.94
CA ALA A 29 0.75 8.52 -18.27
C ALA A 29 -0.53 8.12 -19.04
N GLY A 30 -1.68 7.98 -18.37
CA GLY A 30 -2.94 7.54 -18.94
C GLY A 30 -2.93 6.10 -19.44
N THR A 31 -1.86 5.35 -19.20
CA THR A 31 -1.72 3.93 -19.59
C THR A 31 -0.68 3.22 -18.73
N LEU A 32 -0.90 1.92 -18.50
CA LEU A 32 0.04 1.06 -17.80
C LEU A 32 1.28 0.79 -18.67
N LYS A 33 2.47 1.16 -18.16
CA LYS A 33 3.77 0.94 -18.81
C LYS A 33 4.61 -0.07 -18.03
N LYS A 34 5.62 -0.65 -18.67
CA LYS A 34 6.57 -1.58 -18.04
C LYS A 34 7.30 -0.97 -16.83
N THR A 35 7.54 0.34 -16.84
CA THR A 35 8.14 1.06 -15.70
C THR A 35 7.25 1.04 -14.47
N HIS A 36 5.92 1.23 -14.63
CA HIS A 36 4.98 1.15 -13.53
C HIS A 36 4.89 -0.27 -12.98
N LEU A 37 4.90 -1.28 -13.87
CA LEU A 37 4.95 -2.68 -13.49
C LEU A 37 6.19 -3.01 -12.64
N ALA A 38 7.37 -2.54 -13.05
CA ALA A 38 8.60 -2.73 -12.30
C ALA A 38 8.49 -2.12 -10.89
N LEU A 39 7.92 -0.90 -10.77
CA LEU A 39 7.70 -0.25 -9.48
C LEU A 39 6.76 -1.04 -8.57
N PHE A 40 5.69 -1.66 -9.11
CA PHE A 40 4.80 -2.53 -8.34
C PHE A 40 5.52 -3.77 -7.80
N TRP A 41 6.37 -4.40 -8.61
CA TRP A 41 7.16 -5.55 -8.17
C TRP A 41 8.22 -5.17 -7.13
N PHE A 42 8.94 -4.05 -7.31
CA PHE A 42 9.91 -3.57 -6.31
C PHE A 42 9.21 -3.20 -5.01
N GLY A 43 8.05 -2.56 -5.08
CA GLY A 43 7.23 -2.27 -3.92
C GLY A 43 6.83 -3.54 -3.18
N LEU A 44 6.38 -4.59 -3.89
CA LEU A 44 5.99 -5.87 -3.30
C LEU A 44 7.17 -6.58 -2.61
N ILE A 45 8.35 -6.56 -3.22
CA ILE A 45 9.56 -7.14 -2.61
C ILE A 45 9.90 -6.41 -1.31
N CYS A 46 9.90 -5.08 -1.33
CA CYS A 46 10.18 -4.26 -0.15
C CYS A 46 9.13 -4.48 0.96
N ASP A 47 7.84 -4.50 0.59
CA ASP A 47 6.73 -4.70 1.52
C ASP A 47 6.79 -6.08 2.19
N THR A 48 6.98 -7.13 1.40
CA THR A 48 7.11 -8.51 1.90
C THR A 48 8.33 -8.65 2.81
N THR A 49 9.46 -8.06 2.44
CA THR A 49 10.69 -8.08 3.24
C THR A 49 10.48 -7.38 4.58
N GLY A 50 9.95 -6.16 4.57
CA GLY A 50 9.71 -5.39 5.78
C GLY A 50 8.72 -6.06 6.72
N THR A 51 7.59 -6.55 6.17
CA THR A 51 6.55 -7.24 6.94
C THR A 51 7.06 -8.57 7.52
N THR A 52 7.89 -9.32 6.79
CA THR A 52 8.50 -10.55 7.30
C THR A 52 9.43 -10.27 8.48
N ILE A 53 10.28 -9.24 8.38
CA ILE A 53 11.15 -8.84 9.48
C ILE A 53 10.33 -8.39 10.69
N MET A 54 9.30 -7.55 10.49
CA MET A 54 8.41 -7.11 11.58
C MET A 54 7.71 -8.29 12.25
N THR A 55 7.25 -9.28 11.47
CA THR A 55 6.63 -10.49 11.99
C THR A 55 7.61 -11.32 12.83
N ALA A 56 8.87 -11.44 12.40
CA ALA A 56 9.91 -12.12 13.16
C ALA A 56 10.20 -11.42 14.49
N ILE A 57 10.30 -10.08 14.48
CA ILE A 57 10.46 -9.27 15.70
C ILE A 57 9.27 -9.48 16.65
N ALA A 58 8.06 -9.43 16.13
CA ALA A 58 6.84 -9.61 16.91
C ALA A 58 6.76 -10.98 17.58
N ARG A 59 7.13 -12.05 16.88
CA ARG A 59 7.17 -13.43 17.42
C ARG A 59 8.25 -13.63 18.49
N SER A 60 9.34 -12.87 18.44
CA SER A 60 10.42 -12.92 19.43
C SER A 60 10.16 -12.04 20.65
N SER A 61 9.17 -11.17 20.62
CA SER A 61 8.80 -10.29 21.73
C SER A 61 7.73 -10.93 22.60
N THR A 62 7.79 -10.66 23.91
CA THR A 62 6.73 -11.05 24.87
C THR A 62 5.50 -10.14 24.80
N ALA A 63 5.56 -9.07 24.02
CA ALA A 63 4.44 -8.16 23.82
C ALA A 63 3.40 -8.80 22.91
N ALA A 64 2.14 -8.79 23.34
CA ALA A 64 1.04 -9.27 22.52
C ALA A 64 0.87 -8.38 21.29
N VAL A 65 1.23 -8.90 20.11
CA VAL A 65 0.91 -8.23 18.84
C VAL A 65 -0.58 -8.39 18.58
N SER A 66 -1.25 -7.28 18.24
CA SER A 66 -2.66 -7.32 17.88
C SER A 66 -2.86 -8.29 16.69
N PRO A 67 -3.66 -9.36 16.85
CA PRO A 67 -3.95 -10.31 15.77
C PRO A 67 -4.54 -9.60 14.55
N LEU A 68 -5.30 -8.53 14.77
CA LEU A 68 -5.90 -7.73 13.72
C LEU A 68 -4.85 -7.10 12.80
N HIS A 69 -3.77 -6.55 13.37
CA HIS A 69 -2.69 -5.95 12.57
C HIS A 69 -1.94 -7.01 11.75
N ALA A 70 -1.70 -8.19 12.31
CA ALA A 70 -1.05 -9.29 11.59
C ALA A 70 -1.90 -9.80 10.41
N ILE A 71 -3.21 -9.94 10.60
CA ILE A 71 -4.15 -10.37 9.56
C ILE A 71 -4.26 -9.32 8.47
N THR A 72 -4.44 -8.05 8.84
CA THR A 72 -4.57 -6.96 7.85
C THR A 72 -3.30 -6.77 7.03
N GLY A 73 -2.12 -6.93 7.64
CA GLY A 73 -0.83 -6.90 6.94
C GLY A 73 -0.68 -8.04 5.93
N LEU A 74 -1.07 -9.27 6.31
CA LEU A 74 -1.05 -10.41 5.39
C LEU A 74 -2.02 -10.20 4.21
N LEU A 75 -3.25 -9.74 4.48
CA LEU A 75 -4.23 -9.43 3.43
C LEU A 75 -3.73 -8.34 2.49
N ALA A 76 -3.01 -7.34 3.00
CA ALA A 76 -2.40 -6.30 2.18
C ALA A 76 -1.35 -6.85 1.21
N ILE A 77 -0.48 -7.76 1.66
CA ILE A 77 0.51 -8.43 0.79
C ILE A 77 -0.20 -9.25 -0.29
N ILE A 78 -1.23 -10.02 0.06
CA ILE A 78 -2.02 -10.80 -0.91
C ILE A 78 -2.66 -9.88 -1.94
N LEU A 79 -3.25 -8.76 -1.53
CA LEU A 79 -3.84 -7.77 -2.41
C LEU A 79 -2.81 -7.17 -3.38
N MET A 80 -1.62 -6.82 -2.87
CA MET A 80 -0.55 -6.24 -3.70
C MET A 80 0.07 -7.28 -4.64
N LEU A 81 0.18 -8.54 -4.23
CA LEU A 81 0.58 -9.63 -5.10
C LEU A 81 -0.42 -9.82 -6.25
N PHE A 82 -1.72 -9.87 -5.93
CA PHE A 82 -2.77 -9.91 -6.96
C PHE A 82 -2.67 -8.72 -7.91
N HIS A 83 -2.48 -7.52 -7.39
CA HIS A 83 -2.33 -6.30 -8.20
C HIS A 83 -1.11 -6.38 -9.13
N ALA A 84 0.06 -6.81 -8.66
CA ALA A 84 1.27 -6.94 -9.46
C ALA A 84 1.12 -8.02 -10.56
N LEU A 85 0.50 -9.16 -10.23
CA LEU A 85 0.20 -10.23 -11.20
C LEU A 85 -0.78 -9.75 -12.26
N TRP A 86 -1.85 -9.05 -11.86
CA TRP A 86 -2.83 -8.51 -12.78
C TRP A 86 -2.24 -7.42 -13.67
N ALA A 87 -1.40 -6.53 -13.12
CA ALA A 87 -0.63 -5.56 -13.89
C ALA A 87 0.29 -6.24 -14.91
N THR A 88 0.92 -7.35 -14.54
CA THR A 88 1.75 -8.15 -15.45
C THR A 88 0.91 -8.72 -16.59
N PHE A 89 -0.23 -9.34 -16.27
CA PHE A 89 -1.13 -9.90 -17.26
C PHE A 89 -1.64 -8.83 -18.24
N VAL A 90 -2.09 -7.68 -17.72
CA VAL A 90 -2.57 -6.55 -18.54
C VAL A 90 -1.45 -5.96 -19.39
N THR A 91 -0.21 -5.90 -18.89
CA THR A 91 0.93 -5.39 -19.65
C THR A 91 1.31 -6.33 -20.80
N VAL A 92 1.23 -7.65 -20.59
CA VAL A 92 1.67 -8.66 -21.58
C VAL A 92 0.56 -9.00 -22.58
N ARG A 93 -0.68 -9.18 -22.10
CA ARG A 93 -1.81 -9.70 -22.91
C ARG A 93 -3.03 -8.78 -22.97
N GLY A 94 -3.03 -7.67 -22.21
CA GLY A 94 -4.16 -6.75 -22.15
C GLY A 94 -4.30 -5.90 -23.42
N SER A 95 -5.55 -5.59 -23.77
CA SER A 95 -5.88 -4.60 -24.80
C SER A 95 -5.43 -3.19 -24.34
N GLU A 96 -5.29 -2.28 -25.30
CA GLU A 96 -4.99 -0.88 -25.00
C GLU A 96 -6.04 -0.27 -24.07
N GLN A 97 -7.31 -0.61 -24.23
CA GLN A 97 -8.39 -0.18 -23.35
C GLN A 97 -8.21 -0.68 -21.91
N SER A 98 -7.78 -1.94 -21.72
CA SER A 98 -7.48 -2.50 -20.41
C SER A 98 -6.30 -1.78 -19.73
N ARG A 99 -5.26 -1.45 -20.50
CA ARG A 99 -4.09 -0.71 -20.02
C ARG A 99 -4.43 0.72 -19.63
N ARG A 100 -5.33 1.37 -20.36
CA ARG A 100 -5.81 2.73 -20.04
C ARG A 100 -6.74 2.76 -18.83
N GLY A 101 -7.57 1.73 -18.63
CA GLY A 101 -8.49 1.64 -17.50
C GLY A 101 -7.85 1.19 -16.18
N PHE A 102 -6.61 0.69 -16.22
CA PHE A 102 -5.96 0.04 -15.07
C PHE A 102 -5.74 0.99 -13.89
N HIS A 103 -5.52 2.29 -14.12
CA HIS A 103 -5.26 3.29 -13.07
C HIS A 103 -6.33 3.36 -11.98
N LYS A 104 -7.59 3.08 -12.30
CA LYS A 104 -8.68 3.07 -11.30
C LYS A 104 -8.50 1.94 -10.31
N LEU A 105 -8.16 0.75 -10.80
CA LEU A 105 -7.84 -0.39 -9.96
C LEU A 105 -6.62 -0.12 -9.09
N SER A 106 -5.54 0.43 -9.70
CA SER A 106 -4.31 0.77 -8.98
C SER A 106 -4.55 1.74 -7.82
N ILE A 107 -5.35 2.78 -8.03
CA ILE A 107 -5.70 3.75 -6.97
C ILE A 107 -6.49 3.05 -5.86
N CYS A 108 -7.51 2.24 -6.18
CA CYS A 108 -8.29 1.53 -5.19
C CYS A 108 -7.43 0.58 -4.35
N VAL A 109 -6.59 -0.22 -5.00
CA VAL A 109 -5.67 -1.16 -4.32
C VAL A 109 -4.70 -0.40 -3.42
N TRP A 110 -4.11 0.70 -3.90
CA TRP A 110 -3.19 1.53 -3.11
C TRP A 110 -3.87 2.14 -1.88
N LEU A 111 -5.11 2.64 -2.02
CA LEU A 111 -5.87 3.18 -0.89
C LEU A 111 -6.19 2.12 0.17
N ILE A 112 -6.57 0.91 -0.24
CA ILE A 112 -6.82 -0.20 0.68
C ILE A 112 -5.53 -0.61 1.39
N TRP A 113 -4.40 -0.67 0.65
CA TRP A 113 -3.09 -0.99 1.21
C TRP A 113 -2.59 0.06 2.22
N LEU A 114 -2.96 1.34 2.04
CA LEU A 114 -2.62 2.40 3.00
C LEU A 114 -3.23 2.18 4.39
N ILE A 115 -4.34 1.45 4.52
CA ILE A 115 -4.99 1.20 5.82
C ILE A 115 -4.05 0.48 6.79
N PRO A 116 -3.54 -0.74 6.48
CA PRO A 116 -2.59 -1.42 7.37
C PRO A 116 -1.25 -0.67 7.51
N TYR A 117 -0.82 0.07 6.47
CA TYR A 117 0.36 0.92 6.55
C TYR A 117 0.19 2.02 7.62
N CYS A 118 -0.91 2.77 7.59
CA CYS A 118 -1.22 3.79 8.59
C CYS A 118 -1.36 3.20 9.99
N ALA A 119 -2.03 2.04 10.12
CA ALA A 119 -2.15 1.35 11.38
C ALA A 119 -0.78 1.00 11.98
N GLY A 120 0.11 0.41 11.17
CA GLY A 120 1.48 0.10 11.58
C GLY A 120 2.29 1.33 11.97
N LEU A 121 2.12 2.44 11.24
CA LEU A 121 2.76 3.71 11.54
C LEU A 121 2.31 4.26 12.91
N PHE A 122 1.01 4.30 13.19
CA PHE A 122 0.47 4.81 14.45
C PHE A 122 0.82 3.92 15.65
N ILE A 123 0.87 2.61 15.47
CA ILE A 123 1.30 1.66 16.51
C ILE A 123 2.82 1.78 16.75
N GLY A 124 3.61 1.97 15.69
CA GLY A 124 5.07 1.97 15.74
C GLY A 124 5.70 3.26 16.28
N ILE A 125 4.97 4.38 16.31
CA ILE A 125 5.49 5.66 16.79
C ILE A 125 5.10 5.86 18.26
N PRO A 126 6.07 5.80 19.22
CA PRO A 126 5.78 5.86 20.66
C PRO A 126 5.14 7.18 21.16
N VAL A 127 5.22 8.24 20.34
CA VAL A 127 4.63 9.56 20.67
C VAL A 127 3.09 9.51 20.59
N PHE A 128 2.53 8.61 19.77
CA PHE A 128 1.09 8.47 19.61
C PHE A 128 0.56 7.42 20.60
N HIS A 129 0.16 7.85 21.78
CA HIS A 129 -0.54 6.99 22.76
C HIS A 129 -2.05 6.89 22.40
N PHE A 130 -2.37 6.53 21.15
CA PHE A 130 -3.73 6.35 20.74
C PHE A 130 -4.26 4.98 21.21
N GLY A 131 -5.48 4.95 21.73
CA GLY A 131 -6.19 3.68 21.94
C GLY A 131 -6.50 3.00 20.59
N ASP A 132 -6.67 1.68 20.62
CA ASP A 132 -6.89 0.84 19.41
C ASP A 132 -7.99 1.36 18.50
N ALA A 133 -9.08 1.88 19.07
CA ALA A 133 -10.20 2.45 18.32
C ALA A 133 -9.79 3.70 17.53
N ALA A 134 -8.95 4.57 18.11
CA ALA A 134 -8.47 5.78 17.43
C ALA A 134 -7.47 5.44 16.31
N VAL A 135 -6.58 4.47 16.55
CA VAL A 135 -5.66 3.95 15.51
C VAL A 135 -6.45 3.44 14.33
N LEU A 136 -7.46 2.60 14.57
CA LEU A 136 -8.29 2.03 13.51
C LEU A 136 -9.05 3.12 12.74
N ALA A 137 -9.69 4.05 13.46
CA ALA A 137 -10.43 5.15 12.84
C ALA A 137 -9.53 6.02 11.95
N LEU A 138 -8.38 6.45 12.43
CA LEU A 138 -7.44 7.27 11.66
C LEU A 138 -6.88 6.52 10.46
N SER A 139 -6.58 5.24 10.61
CA SER A 139 -6.04 4.39 9.54
C SER A 139 -7.03 4.20 8.38
N VAL A 140 -8.33 4.26 8.64
CA VAL A 140 -9.37 4.20 7.61
C VAL A 140 -9.72 5.59 7.09
N CYS A 141 -9.85 6.59 7.96
CA CYS A 141 -10.26 7.93 7.56
C CYS A 141 -9.25 8.62 6.62
N ILE A 142 -7.94 8.45 6.87
CA ILE A 142 -6.92 9.10 6.03
C ILE A 142 -6.98 8.60 4.58
N PRO A 143 -6.92 7.30 4.27
CA PRO A 143 -7.06 6.82 2.89
C PRO A 143 -8.43 7.14 2.28
N ALA A 144 -9.50 7.12 3.06
CA ALA A 144 -10.84 7.48 2.59
C ALA A 144 -10.90 8.95 2.15
N LEU A 145 -10.36 9.89 2.92
CA LEU A 145 -10.28 11.30 2.57
C LEU A 145 -9.44 11.52 1.30
N ILE A 146 -8.28 10.86 1.21
CA ILE A 146 -7.44 10.90 0.00
C ILE A 146 -8.24 10.39 -1.21
N GLY A 147 -8.94 9.28 -1.07
CA GLY A 147 -9.79 8.71 -2.11
C GLY A 147 -10.87 9.68 -2.57
N ILE A 148 -11.61 10.30 -1.64
CA ILE A 148 -12.63 11.30 -1.94
C ILE A 148 -12.04 12.46 -2.77
N VAL A 149 -10.89 13.00 -2.35
CA VAL A 149 -10.22 14.09 -3.06
C VAL A 149 -9.78 13.67 -4.46
N LEU A 150 -9.23 12.46 -4.62
CA LEU A 150 -8.77 11.95 -5.91
C LEU A 150 -9.92 11.76 -6.90
N PHE A 151 -11.03 11.15 -6.47
CA PHE A 151 -12.18 10.86 -7.33
C PHE A 151 -13.06 12.09 -7.60
N THR A 152 -13.15 13.04 -6.67
CA THR A 152 -13.89 14.30 -6.92
C THR A 152 -13.17 15.20 -7.93
N ARG A 153 -11.83 15.20 -7.91
CA ARG A 153 -11.05 15.91 -8.93
C ARG A 153 -11.21 15.31 -10.33
N GLU A 154 -11.28 13.98 -10.44
CA GLU A 154 -11.54 13.32 -11.74
C GLU A 154 -12.88 13.71 -12.33
N ARG A 155 -13.95 13.75 -11.51
CA ARG A 155 -15.28 14.14 -11.98
C ARG A 155 -15.32 15.57 -12.51
N LYS A 156 -14.62 16.52 -11.87
CA LYS A 156 -14.56 17.91 -12.33
C LYS A 156 -13.85 18.05 -13.68
N HIS A 157 -12.79 17.27 -13.93
CA HIS A 157 -12.08 17.30 -15.22
C HIS A 157 -12.83 16.57 -16.35
N ALA A 158 -13.77 15.70 -16.04
CA ALA A 158 -14.60 15.02 -17.04
C ALA A 158 -15.82 15.85 -17.50
N CYS A 159 -16.17 16.91 -16.76
CA CYS A 159 -17.32 17.79 -17.05
C CYS A 159 -16.93 19.12 -17.73
N CYS A 160 -15.63 19.37 -17.96
CA CYS A 160 -15.09 20.48 -18.76
C CYS A 160 -14.52 19.97 -20.08
#